data_f9da80bb4f4cec549969b6726b4bde94
#
_entry.id   f9da80bb4f4cec549969b6726b4bde94
#
_cell.length_a   1.000
_cell.length_b   1.000
_cell.length_c   1.000
_cell.angle_alpha   90.00
_cell.angle_beta   90.00
_cell.angle_gamma   90.00
#
_symmetry.space_group_name_H-M   'P 1'
#
loop_
_entity.id
_entity.type
_entity.pdbx_description
1 polymer ?
#
loop_
_entity_poly.entity_id
_entity_poly.type
_entity_poly.pdbx_seq_one_letter_code
_entity_poly.pdbx_strand_id
1 'polypeptide(L)'
;MIRYLRQFGAGAFDSSVAVDGAGTVECVTPIYDSIPDIDAMYDGYFSIVPYVIPGKYVAYAFSYTGGALIQWCVDNLAKDEKRAAADRDLSVNEYLEKKYATERGEENPSNLLILPHFAGAATPYMDTGSKGAILGLTTDTTAADIYRGCMEGVVYEMLVNTSALNKSGCTFKKLNATGGGARSGEWMQMKQIC
;
A
#
# COMPACT_ATOMS: atom_id res chain seq x y z
N MET A 1 1.84 0.28 21.37
CA MET A 1 0.46 0.25 21.93
C MET A 1 -0.55 0.89 20.99
N ILE A 2 -0.40 2.14 20.51
CA ILE A 2 -1.39 2.83 19.64
C ILE A 2 -1.69 2.07 18.33
N ARG A 3 -0.72 1.42 17.71
CA ARG A 3 -0.91 0.68 16.45
C ARG A 3 -1.87 -0.51 16.59
N TYR A 4 -1.82 -1.24 17.69
CA TYR A 4 -2.67 -2.42 17.93
C TYR A 4 -4.12 -2.06 18.28
N LEU A 5 -4.34 -0.90 18.91
CA LEU A 5 -5.69 -0.37 19.14
C LEU A 5 -6.38 0.04 17.84
N ARG A 6 -5.61 0.43 16.83
CA ARG A 6 -6.17 0.77 15.51
C ARG A 6 -6.74 -0.47 14.81
N GLN A 7 -6.07 -1.63 14.90
CA GLN A 7 -6.59 -2.87 14.31
C GLN A 7 -7.90 -3.29 14.97
N PHE A 8 -7.96 -3.20 16.30
CA PHE A 8 -9.19 -3.46 17.04
C PHE A 8 -10.31 -2.49 16.62
N GLY A 9 -10.02 -1.19 16.53
CA GLY A 9 -10.95 -0.17 16.06
C GLY A 9 -11.37 -0.33 14.60
N ALA A 10 -10.54 -0.96 13.77
CA ALA A 10 -10.85 -1.31 12.39
C ALA A 10 -11.62 -2.62 12.23
N GLY A 11 -12.04 -3.26 13.35
CA GLY A 11 -12.87 -4.47 13.34
C GLY A 11 -12.11 -5.77 13.10
N ALA A 12 -10.79 -5.79 13.35
CA ALA A 12 -10.00 -7.01 13.26
C ALA A 12 -10.00 -7.71 14.64
N PHE A 13 -10.86 -8.71 14.78
CA PHE A 13 -11.05 -9.45 16.05
C PHE A 13 -10.54 -10.89 15.98
N ASP A 14 -10.33 -11.42 14.79
CA ASP A 14 -9.88 -12.78 14.54
C ASP A 14 -8.99 -12.87 13.29
N SER A 15 -8.47 -14.06 13.02
CA SER A 15 -7.54 -14.32 11.92
C SER A 15 -8.15 -14.20 10.51
N SER A 16 -9.47 -14.09 10.39
CA SER A 16 -10.13 -13.92 9.10
C SER A 16 -10.01 -12.51 8.54
N VAL A 17 -9.62 -11.54 9.39
CA VAL A 17 -9.51 -10.12 9.03
C VAL A 17 -8.11 -9.60 9.28
N ALA A 18 -7.49 -9.01 8.25
CA ALA A 18 -6.30 -8.19 8.40
C ALA A 18 -6.64 -6.70 8.26
N VAL A 19 -5.78 -5.83 8.73
CA VAL A 19 -5.92 -4.39 8.55
C VAL A 19 -4.84 -3.88 7.61
N ASP A 20 -5.28 -3.15 6.60
CA ASP A 20 -4.44 -2.34 5.73
C ASP A 20 -4.33 -0.92 6.30
N GLY A 21 -3.13 -0.53 6.64
CA GLY A 21 -2.80 0.82 7.07
C GLY A 21 -2.30 1.68 5.93
N ALA A 22 -3.20 2.16 5.06
CA ALA A 22 -2.90 3.02 3.92
C ALA A 22 -2.59 4.46 4.39
N GLY A 23 -1.42 4.66 4.98
CA GLY A 23 -0.93 5.93 5.50
C GLY A 23 0.27 6.46 4.72
N THR A 24 1.15 7.21 5.40
CA THR A 24 2.45 7.66 4.86
C THR A 24 3.27 6.46 4.39
N VAL A 25 3.28 5.39 5.18
CA VAL A 25 3.79 4.06 4.85
C VAL A 25 2.61 3.12 4.63
N GLU A 26 2.84 2.07 3.87
CA GLU A 26 1.86 1.00 3.69
C GLU A 26 2.12 -0.11 4.68
N CYS A 27 1.08 -0.71 5.28
CA CYS A 27 1.27 -1.85 6.15
C CYS A 27 0.06 -2.78 6.18
N VAL A 28 0.33 -4.09 6.17
CA VAL A 28 -0.67 -5.14 6.38
C VAL A 28 -0.41 -5.81 7.72
N THR A 29 -1.46 -5.90 8.53
CA THR A 29 -1.38 -6.43 9.90
C THR A 29 -2.41 -7.54 10.10
N PRO A 30 -2.03 -8.81 9.80
CA PRO A 30 -2.87 -9.97 10.04
C PRO A 30 -2.85 -10.38 11.52
N ILE A 31 -3.93 -11.05 11.94
CA ILE A 31 -4.05 -11.68 13.24
C ILE A 31 -3.85 -13.20 13.09
N TYR A 32 -3.24 -13.81 14.11
CA TYR A 32 -3.03 -15.25 14.22
C TYR A 32 -3.67 -15.76 15.51
N ASP A 33 -4.31 -16.92 15.42
CA ASP A 33 -4.93 -17.59 16.56
C ASP A 33 -3.93 -18.42 17.39
N SER A 34 -2.72 -18.61 16.85
CA SER A 34 -1.58 -19.27 17.50
C SER A 34 -0.29 -18.64 16.99
N ILE A 35 0.84 -19.04 17.55
CA ILE A 35 2.15 -18.64 17.04
C ILE A 35 2.31 -19.20 15.62
N PRO A 36 2.59 -18.34 14.60
CA PRO A 36 2.79 -18.77 13.23
C PRO A 36 4.09 -19.55 13.04
N ASP A 37 4.35 -19.99 11.80
CA ASP A 37 5.63 -20.54 11.43
C ASP A 37 6.74 -19.51 11.63
N ILE A 38 7.61 -19.76 12.60
CA ILE A 38 8.66 -18.82 13.02
C ILE A 38 9.76 -18.69 11.97
N ASP A 39 10.08 -19.77 11.25
CA ASP A 39 11.11 -19.73 10.21
C ASP A 39 10.64 -18.86 9.04
N ALA A 40 9.39 -19.01 8.59
CA ALA A 40 8.79 -18.16 7.57
C ALA A 40 8.69 -16.68 8.02
N MET A 41 8.42 -16.43 9.31
CA MET A 41 8.42 -15.07 9.86
C MET A 41 9.81 -14.45 9.87
N TYR A 42 10.82 -15.24 10.24
CA TYR A 42 12.22 -14.81 10.26
C TYR A 42 12.73 -14.51 8.84
N ASP A 43 12.48 -15.41 7.89
CA ASP A 43 12.90 -15.24 6.49
C ASP A 43 12.28 -14.01 5.82
N GLY A 44 11.06 -13.65 6.20
CA GLY A 44 10.35 -12.46 5.72
C GLY A 44 10.60 -11.20 6.56
N TYR A 45 11.43 -11.26 7.58
CA TYR A 45 11.66 -10.16 8.54
C TYR A 45 10.36 -9.63 9.19
N PHE A 46 9.36 -10.50 9.36
CA PHE A 46 8.09 -10.10 9.96
C PHE A 46 8.16 -10.16 11.47
N SER A 47 7.82 -9.05 12.11
CA SER A 47 7.66 -9.01 13.56
C SER A 47 6.32 -9.61 13.96
N ILE A 48 6.32 -10.42 15.02
CA ILE A 48 5.12 -10.92 15.67
C ILE A 48 5.11 -10.57 17.14
N VAL A 49 3.95 -10.17 17.65
CA VAL A 49 3.77 -9.80 19.06
C VAL A 49 2.39 -10.26 19.55
N PRO A 50 2.21 -10.42 20.88
CA PRO A 50 0.88 -10.64 21.45
C PRO A 50 -0.11 -9.54 21.04
N TYR A 51 -1.32 -9.94 20.68
CA TYR A 51 -2.39 -9.01 20.35
C TYR A 51 -3.13 -8.53 21.61
N VAL A 52 -3.98 -7.52 21.47
CA VAL A 52 -4.82 -7.02 22.58
C VAL A 52 -5.88 -8.02 23.04
N ILE A 53 -6.22 -8.98 22.19
CA ILE A 53 -7.11 -10.10 22.53
C ILE A 53 -6.24 -11.24 23.07
N PRO A 54 -6.47 -11.72 24.31
CA PRO A 54 -5.68 -12.80 24.89
C PRO A 54 -5.66 -14.05 24.01
N GLY A 55 -4.48 -14.67 23.91
CA GLY A 55 -4.27 -15.90 23.12
C GLY A 55 -4.08 -15.66 21.61
N LYS A 56 -4.20 -14.43 21.14
CA LYS A 56 -3.95 -14.07 19.74
C LYS A 56 -2.64 -13.31 19.57
N TYR A 57 -2.12 -13.34 18.34
CA TYR A 57 -0.91 -12.66 17.95
C TYR A 57 -1.19 -11.77 16.72
N VAL A 58 -0.37 -10.76 16.51
CA VAL A 58 -0.44 -9.88 15.34
C VAL A 58 0.94 -9.76 14.72
N ALA A 59 0.99 -9.93 13.41
CA ALA A 59 2.20 -9.66 12.63
C ALA A 59 2.12 -8.28 11.97
N TYR A 60 3.27 -7.84 11.48
CA TYR A 60 3.43 -6.55 10.85
C TYR A 60 4.30 -6.68 9.61
N ALA A 61 3.67 -6.59 8.44
CA ALA A 61 4.33 -6.44 7.15
C ALA A 61 4.18 -4.99 6.69
N PHE A 62 5.25 -4.37 6.19
CA PHE A 62 5.19 -2.96 5.83
C PHE A 62 6.18 -2.59 4.72
N SER A 63 5.86 -1.51 4.02
CA SER A 63 6.73 -0.81 3.08
C SER A 63 7.09 0.57 3.66
N TYR A 64 8.29 1.07 3.38
CA TYR A 64 8.70 2.41 3.82
C TYR A 64 7.96 3.53 3.10
N THR A 65 7.32 3.23 1.97
CA THR A 65 6.51 4.16 1.19
C THR A 65 5.11 3.60 0.97
N GLY A 66 4.15 4.49 0.94
CA GLY A 66 2.74 4.28 0.63
C GLY A 66 2.23 5.62 0.15
N GLY A 67 1.42 6.31 0.92
CA GLY A 67 1.02 7.69 0.64
C GLY A 67 2.20 8.66 0.48
N ALA A 68 3.38 8.36 1.06
CA ALA A 68 4.59 9.15 0.85
C ALA A 68 5.07 9.15 -0.61
N LEU A 69 4.95 8.01 -1.31
CA LEU A 69 5.29 7.93 -2.74
C LEU A 69 4.30 8.73 -3.59
N ILE A 70 3.00 8.63 -3.28
CA ILE A 70 1.96 9.41 -3.93
C ILE A 70 2.22 10.91 -3.74
N GLN A 71 2.53 11.33 -2.51
CA GLN A 71 2.85 12.72 -2.21
C GLN A 71 4.11 13.19 -2.93
N TRP A 72 5.15 12.34 -3.00
CA TRP A 72 6.36 12.64 -3.77
C TRP A 72 6.05 12.90 -5.24
N CYS A 73 5.22 12.07 -5.86
CA CYS A 73 4.78 12.24 -7.25
C CYS A 73 4.07 13.59 -7.44
N VAL A 74 3.11 13.89 -6.57
CA VAL A 74 2.34 15.16 -6.60
C VAL A 74 3.26 16.37 -6.45
N ASP A 75 4.21 16.34 -5.53
CA ASP A 75 5.05 17.50 -5.22
C ASP A 75 6.13 17.75 -6.27
N ASN A 76 6.63 16.70 -6.92
CA ASN A 76 7.74 16.83 -7.86
C ASN A 76 7.30 16.85 -9.33
N LEU A 77 6.21 16.16 -9.69
CA LEU A 77 5.85 15.92 -11.09
C LEU A 77 4.51 16.53 -11.51
N ALA A 78 3.59 16.86 -10.57
CA ALA A 78 2.23 17.27 -10.88
C ALA A 78 1.94 18.74 -10.52
N LYS A 79 2.86 19.66 -10.80
CA LYS A 79 2.71 21.10 -10.45
C LYS A 79 1.59 21.78 -11.20
N ASP A 80 1.44 21.46 -12.49
CA ASP A 80 0.39 22.04 -13.33
C ASP A 80 -0.97 21.42 -13.01
N GLU A 81 -1.01 20.13 -12.73
CA GLU A 81 -2.21 19.42 -12.26
C GLU A 81 -2.69 19.98 -10.90
N LYS A 82 -1.76 20.36 -10.03
CA LYS A 82 -2.07 20.97 -8.74
C LYS A 82 -2.79 22.32 -8.91
N ARG A 83 -2.36 23.14 -9.89
CA ARG A 83 -3.04 24.40 -10.25
C ARG A 83 -4.40 24.12 -10.88
N ALA A 84 -4.46 23.23 -11.86
CA ALA A 84 -5.70 22.88 -12.53
C ALA A 84 -6.75 22.24 -11.64
N ALA A 85 -6.34 21.54 -10.58
CA ALA A 85 -7.21 21.00 -9.54
C ALA A 85 -7.83 22.12 -8.69
N ALA A 86 -6.99 23.08 -8.25
CA ALA A 86 -7.45 24.23 -7.47
C ALA A 86 -8.48 25.08 -8.23
N ASP A 87 -8.28 25.31 -9.53
CA ASP A 87 -9.22 26.03 -10.38
C ASP A 87 -10.59 25.31 -10.52
N ARG A 88 -10.68 24.04 -10.17
CA ARG A 88 -11.87 23.20 -10.24
C ARG A 88 -12.44 22.79 -8.89
N ASP A 89 -11.89 23.36 -7.81
CA ASP A 89 -12.25 22.99 -6.43
C ASP A 89 -12.14 21.49 -6.15
N LEU A 90 -11.12 20.84 -6.71
CA LEU A 90 -10.78 19.44 -6.51
C LEU A 90 -9.48 19.31 -5.71
N SER A 91 -9.35 18.19 -4.99
CA SER A 91 -8.03 17.78 -4.54
C SER A 91 -7.17 17.36 -5.73
N VAL A 92 -5.84 17.52 -5.63
CA VAL A 92 -4.92 17.13 -6.71
C VAL A 92 -5.00 15.63 -7.00
N ASN A 93 -5.26 14.80 -5.98
CA ASN A 93 -5.42 13.36 -6.14
C ASN A 93 -6.65 13.03 -6.99
N GLU A 94 -7.82 13.58 -6.64
CA GLU A 94 -9.04 13.41 -7.43
C GLU A 94 -8.89 13.93 -8.87
N TYR A 95 -8.16 15.02 -9.05
CA TYR A 95 -7.89 15.54 -10.39
C TYR A 95 -7.04 14.59 -11.22
N LEU A 96 -5.97 14.03 -10.64
CA LEU A 96 -5.08 13.08 -11.31
C LEU A 96 -5.80 11.76 -11.64
N GLU A 97 -6.61 11.23 -10.72
CA GLU A 97 -7.45 10.05 -10.93
C GLU A 97 -8.43 10.28 -12.10
N LYS A 98 -9.17 11.38 -12.10
CA LYS A 98 -10.10 11.75 -13.19
C LYS A 98 -9.38 11.99 -14.53
N LYS A 99 -8.20 12.61 -14.50
CA LYS A 99 -7.39 12.86 -15.70
C LYS A 99 -6.94 11.53 -16.29
N TYR A 100 -6.40 10.62 -15.48
CA TYR A 100 -6.01 9.29 -15.93
C TYR A 100 -7.19 8.52 -16.51
N ALA A 101 -8.32 8.47 -15.82
CA ALA A 101 -9.53 7.80 -16.27
C ALA A 101 -10.01 8.34 -17.64
N THR A 102 -9.91 9.65 -17.86
CA THR A 102 -10.31 10.29 -19.13
C THR A 102 -9.34 9.98 -20.25
N GLU A 103 -8.02 9.97 -19.99
CA GLU A 103 -6.98 9.83 -21.00
C GLU A 103 -6.68 8.37 -21.34
N ARG A 104 -6.80 7.46 -20.38
CA ARG A 104 -6.38 6.05 -20.50
C ARG A 104 -7.50 5.03 -20.25
N GLY A 105 -8.59 5.44 -19.59
CA GLY A 105 -9.65 4.56 -19.10
C GLY A 105 -9.43 4.17 -17.64
N GLU A 106 -10.50 4.22 -16.85
CA GLU A 106 -10.47 4.02 -15.39
C GLU A 106 -9.93 2.64 -14.98
N GLU A 107 -10.32 1.60 -15.70
CA GLU A 107 -9.94 0.20 -15.40
C GLU A 107 -8.60 -0.23 -15.99
N ASN A 108 -8.00 0.60 -16.86
CA ASN A 108 -6.74 0.24 -17.50
C ASN A 108 -5.57 0.39 -16.53
N PRO A 109 -4.68 -0.62 -16.44
CA PRO A 109 -3.46 -0.47 -15.67
C PRO A 109 -2.52 0.53 -16.35
N SER A 110 -1.62 1.10 -15.56
CA SER A 110 -0.54 1.91 -16.10
C SER A 110 0.39 1.08 -16.99
N ASN A 111 0.92 1.67 -18.05
CA ASN A 111 1.99 1.06 -18.85
C ASN A 111 3.36 1.16 -18.16
N LEU A 112 3.40 1.70 -16.92
CA LEU A 112 4.62 1.86 -16.14
C LEU A 112 4.70 0.78 -15.07
N LEU A 113 5.91 0.26 -14.86
CA LEU A 113 6.22 -0.53 -13.69
C LEU A 113 7.03 0.33 -12.71
N ILE A 114 6.49 0.58 -11.52
CA ILE A 114 7.14 1.37 -10.50
C ILE A 114 7.54 0.49 -9.32
N LEU A 115 8.85 0.46 -9.05
CA LEU A 115 9.39 -0.15 -7.83
C LEU A 115 9.31 0.89 -6.71
N PRO A 116 8.49 0.68 -5.65
CA PRO A 116 8.17 1.73 -4.68
C PRO A 116 9.24 1.94 -3.60
N HIS A 117 10.50 1.54 -3.84
CA HIS A 117 11.60 1.58 -2.87
C HIS A 117 12.26 2.96 -2.77
N PHE A 118 11.48 4.04 -2.86
CA PHE A 118 11.99 5.42 -2.82
C PHE A 118 12.61 5.80 -1.46
N ALA A 119 12.31 5.07 -0.40
CA ALA A 119 12.93 5.17 0.92
C ALA A 119 13.61 3.86 1.37
N GLY A 120 13.96 2.99 0.43
CA GLY A 120 14.45 1.64 0.68
C GLY A 120 13.33 0.60 0.63
N ALA A 121 13.70 -0.70 0.71
CA ALA A 121 12.79 -1.82 0.84
C ALA A 121 12.64 -2.23 2.31
N ALA A 122 11.40 -2.36 2.78
CA ALA A 122 11.12 -2.92 4.09
C ALA A 122 10.88 -4.44 4.00
N THR A 123 9.84 -4.98 4.64
CA THR A 123 9.52 -6.40 4.53
C THR A 123 9.08 -6.75 3.10
N PRO A 124 9.40 -7.92 2.60
CA PRO A 124 10.17 -9.00 3.22
C PRO A 124 11.69 -8.92 2.95
N TYR A 125 12.23 -7.83 2.45
CA TYR A 125 13.64 -7.72 2.02
C TYR A 125 14.55 -7.09 3.07
N MET A 126 14.06 -6.07 3.81
CA MET A 126 14.80 -5.26 4.77
C MET A 126 16.12 -4.68 4.22
N ASP A 127 16.07 -4.22 2.95
CA ASP A 127 17.19 -3.59 2.25
C ASP A 127 17.01 -2.06 2.18
N THR A 128 17.63 -1.35 3.10
CA THR A 128 17.61 0.12 3.13
C THR A 128 18.42 0.77 2.00
N GLY A 129 19.29 0.00 1.34
CA GLY A 129 20.08 0.43 0.18
C GLY A 129 19.29 0.40 -1.13
N SER A 130 18.20 -0.33 -1.20
CA SER A 130 17.34 -0.43 -2.38
C SER A 130 16.80 0.94 -2.80
N LYS A 131 16.63 1.14 -4.11
CA LYS A 131 16.17 2.42 -4.67
C LYS A 131 14.93 2.20 -5.53
N GLY A 132 14.04 3.20 -5.53
CA GLY A 132 12.90 3.23 -6.42
C GLY A 132 13.30 3.29 -7.89
N ALA A 133 12.44 2.77 -8.75
CA ALA A 133 12.62 2.82 -10.20
C ALA A 133 11.28 3.04 -10.89
N ILE A 134 11.31 3.68 -12.05
CA ILE A 134 10.18 3.84 -12.96
C ILE A 134 10.61 3.27 -14.32
N LEU A 135 9.93 2.26 -14.79
CA LEU A 135 10.20 1.57 -16.06
C LEU A 135 9.04 1.79 -17.01
N GLY A 136 9.33 1.88 -18.32
CA GLY A 136 8.30 2.03 -19.36
C GLY A 136 8.00 3.47 -19.76
N LEU A 137 8.82 4.46 -19.35
CA LEU A 137 8.64 5.86 -19.75
C LEU A 137 8.76 6.03 -21.26
N THR A 138 7.86 6.83 -21.82
CA THR A 138 7.87 7.27 -23.22
C THR A 138 7.69 8.78 -23.30
N THR A 139 7.79 9.35 -24.49
CA THR A 139 7.52 10.79 -24.71
C THR A 139 6.07 11.19 -24.39
N ASP A 140 5.15 10.24 -24.35
CA ASP A 140 3.72 10.48 -24.11
C ASP A 140 3.33 10.24 -22.65
N THR A 141 4.31 9.89 -21.80
CA THR A 141 4.07 9.66 -20.35
C THR A 141 3.73 10.98 -19.67
N THR A 142 2.61 11.00 -18.97
CA THR A 142 2.12 12.16 -18.21
C THR A 142 2.33 11.99 -16.69
N ALA A 143 2.14 13.07 -15.92
CA ALA A 143 2.15 13.01 -14.47
C ALA A 143 1.03 12.09 -13.92
N ALA A 144 -0.12 12.01 -14.62
CA ALA A 144 -1.21 11.12 -14.24
C ALA A 144 -0.85 9.64 -14.44
N ASP A 145 -0.10 9.31 -15.51
CA ASP A 145 0.41 7.95 -15.71
C ASP A 145 1.36 7.52 -14.58
N ILE A 146 2.28 8.43 -14.17
CA ILE A 146 3.22 8.15 -13.08
C ILE A 146 2.48 8.04 -11.74
N TYR A 147 1.51 8.91 -11.49
CA TYR A 147 0.66 8.86 -10.30
C TYR A 147 -0.06 7.51 -10.17
N ARG A 148 -0.70 7.06 -11.26
CA ARG A 148 -1.36 5.74 -11.35
C ARG A 148 -0.35 4.62 -11.09
N GLY A 149 0.78 4.63 -11.77
CA GLY A 149 1.85 3.65 -11.57
C GLY A 149 2.41 3.62 -10.15
N CYS A 150 2.48 4.77 -9.46
CA CYS A 150 2.85 4.82 -8.03
C CYS A 150 1.84 4.06 -7.16
N MET A 151 0.54 4.24 -7.38
CA MET A 151 -0.50 3.52 -6.65
C MET A 151 -0.40 2.00 -6.89
N GLU A 152 -0.25 1.59 -8.14
CA GLU A 152 -0.09 0.19 -8.53
C GLU A 152 1.19 -0.43 -7.95
N GLY A 153 2.32 0.30 -7.99
CA GLY A 153 3.57 -0.16 -7.41
C GLY A 153 3.46 -0.47 -5.91
N VAL A 154 2.77 0.38 -5.15
CA VAL A 154 2.49 0.13 -3.73
C VAL A 154 1.61 -1.12 -3.54
N VAL A 155 0.62 -1.32 -4.43
CA VAL A 155 -0.25 -2.50 -4.38
C VAL A 155 0.52 -3.78 -4.69
N TYR A 156 1.42 -3.76 -5.68
CA TYR A 156 2.28 -4.91 -5.99
C TYR A 156 3.21 -5.25 -4.82
N GLU A 157 3.77 -4.27 -4.14
CA GLU A 157 4.59 -4.49 -2.93
C GLU A 157 3.73 -5.08 -1.79
N MET A 158 2.49 -4.64 -1.63
CA MET A 158 1.56 -5.23 -0.69
C MET A 158 1.27 -6.70 -1.01
N LEU A 159 1.13 -7.06 -2.30
CA LEU A 159 0.99 -8.45 -2.76
C LEU A 159 2.20 -9.31 -2.42
N VAL A 160 3.40 -8.80 -2.62
CA VAL A 160 4.64 -9.49 -2.25
C VAL A 160 4.65 -9.77 -0.75
N ASN A 161 4.30 -8.78 0.06
CA ASN A 161 4.22 -8.91 1.52
C ASN A 161 3.15 -9.94 1.94
N THR A 162 1.95 -9.89 1.37
CA THR A 162 0.88 -10.84 1.71
C THR A 162 1.21 -12.25 1.25
N SER A 163 1.83 -12.41 0.08
CA SER A 163 2.31 -13.71 -0.41
C SER A 163 3.39 -14.31 0.49
N ALA A 164 4.29 -13.48 1.02
CA ALA A 164 5.29 -13.93 1.97
C ALA A 164 4.67 -14.31 3.34
N LEU A 165 3.72 -13.50 3.83
CA LEU A 165 2.96 -13.81 5.06
C LEU A 165 2.16 -15.12 4.96
N ASN A 166 1.64 -15.46 3.78
CA ASN A 166 0.90 -16.71 3.58
C ASN A 166 1.76 -17.95 3.88
N LYS A 167 3.09 -17.87 3.68
CA LYS A 167 4.02 -18.96 4.03
C LYS A 167 4.09 -19.22 5.54
N SER A 168 3.78 -18.21 6.37
CA SER A 168 3.73 -18.36 7.83
C SER A 168 2.40 -18.90 8.37
N GLY A 169 1.47 -19.28 7.48
CA GLY A 169 0.13 -19.77 7.84
C GLY A 169 -0.92 -18.65 7.95
N CYS A 170 -0.63 -17.47 7.44
CA CYS A 170 -1.60 -16.37 7.37
C CYS A 170 -2.69 -16.69 6.33
N THR A 171 -3.97 -16.56 6.70
CA THR A 171 -5.10 -16.93 5.83
C THR A 171 -6.29 -15.99 5.95
N PHE A 172 -6.05 -14.69 6.15
CA PHE A 172 -7.16 -13.73 6.22
C PHE A 172 -7.94 -13.70 4.89
N LYS A 173 -9.24 -13.47 5.01
CA LYS A 173 -10.19 -13.40 3.87
C LYS A 173 -10.67 -11.99 3.60
N LYS A 174 -10.43 -11.09 4.53
CA LYS A 174 -10.91 -9.71 4.47
C LYS A 174 -9.80 -8.75 4.87
N LEU A 175 -9.69 -7.66 4.13
CA LEU A 175 -8.77 -6.57 4.41
C LEU A 175 -9.56 -5.30 4.72
N ASN A 176 -9.45 -4.79 5.94
CA ASN A 176 -10.08 -3.55 6.35
C ASN A 176 -9.08 -2.40 6.21
N ALA A 177 -9.30 -1.50 5.26
CA ALA A 177 -8.42 -0.37 5.01
C ALA A 177 -8.66 0.78 6.00
N THR A 178 -7.57 1.41 6.44
CA THR A 178 -7.57 2.60 7.31
C THR A 178 -6.52 3.60 6.85
N GLY A 179 -6.67 4.86 7.22
CA GLY A 179 -5.71 5.92 6.88
C GLY A 179 -6.18 6.79 5.71
N GLY A 180 -5.31 7.70 5.30
CA GLY A 180 -5.63 8.69 4.25
C GLY A 180 -5.89 8.06 2.88
N GLY A 181 -5.11 7.04 2.53
CA GLY A 181 -5.23 6.31 1.27
C GLY A 181 -6.55 5.55 1.14
N ALA A 182 -7.18 5.15 2.26
CA ALA A 182 -8.49 4.50 2.26
C ALA A 182 -9.64 5.40 1.74
N ARG A 183 -9.39 6.68 1.51
CA ARG A 183 -10.36 7.62 0.93
C ARG A 183 -10.40 7.56 -0.60
N SER A 184 -9.36 7.06 -1.25
CA SER A 184 -9.35 6.84 -2.71
C SER A 184 -10.10 5.54 -3.02
N GLY A 185 -11.28 5.66 -3.62
CA GLY A 185 -12.06 4.51 -4.08
C GLY A 185 -11.30 3.70 -5.14
N GLU A 186 -10.60 4.39 -6.02
CA GLU A 186 -9.79 3.79 -7.08
C GLU A 186 -8.64 2.96 -6.49
N TRP A 187 -7.88 3.51 -5.52
CA TRP A 187 -6.81 2.77 -4.87
C TRP A 187 -7.33 1.56 -4.08
N MET A 188 -8.49 1.70 -3.43
CA MET A 188 -9.13 0.57 -2.74
C MET A 188 -9.59 -0.50 -3.71
N GLN A 189 -10.08 -0.14 -4.89
CA GLN A 189 -10.47 -1.10 -5.93
C GLN A 189 -9.26 -1.88 -6.47
N MET A 190 -8.13 -1.21 -6.71
CA MET A 190 -6.88 -1.90 -7.08
C MET A 190 -6.46 -2.95 -6.05
N LYS A 191 -6.61 -2.65 -4.76
CA LYS A 191 -6.29 -3.56 -3.66
C LYS A 191 -7.24 -4.75 -3.53
N GLN A 192 -8.46 -4.67 -4.08
CA GLN A 192 -9.43 -5.78 -4.09
C GLN A 192 -9.10 -6.83 -5.14
N ILE A 193 -8.38 -6.46 -6.19
CA ILE A 193 -8.00 -7.37 -7.30
C ILE A 193 -6.79 -8.22 -6.88
N CYS A 194 -6.15 -7.87 -5.80
CA CYS A 194 -4.99 -8.53 -5.21
C CYS A 194 -5.38 -9.42 -4.03
#